data_ffda3721318b0d63ce12ff37ce4e8da0
#
_entry.id   ffda3721318b0d63ce12ff37ce4e8da0
#
_cell.length_a   1.000
_cell.length_b   1.000
_cell.length_c   1.000
_cell.angle_alpha   90.00
_cell.angle_beta   90.00
_cell.angle_gamma   90.00
#
_symmetry.space_group_name_H-M   'P 1'
#
loop_
_entity.id
_entity.type
_entity.pdbx_description
1 polymer ?
#
loop_
_entity_poly.entity_id
_entity_poly.type
_entity_poly.pdbx_seq_one_letter_code
_entity_poly.pdbx_strand_id
1 'polypeptide(L)'
;MAKVLWYGDACSNTGFARVTHSVLNSLKESHEIVVMGINYTGDPHNLPYKVYPACPAGSNDRFGIGRLPEILNKEKPDVVICLNDIWIVNQFWERFQFLKDSLKFKFIAYFPVDSESYYPDMLRHIKHWDLGITFTVPSAERLMKYGADAPRLAVLP
;
A
#
# COMPACT_ATOMS: atom_id res chain seq x y z
N MET A 1 -19.85 -2.51 4.33
CA MET A 1 -19.00 -2.42 3.12
C MET A 1 -18.03 -1.29 3.37
N ALA A 2 -16.72 -1.53 3.34
CA ALA A 2 -15.71 -0.51 3.53
C ALA A 2 -15.19 0.00 2.18
N LYS A 3 -14.72 1.25 2.12
CA LYS A 3 -13.98 1.78 0.97
C LYS A 3 -12.49 1.58 1.19
N VAL A 4 -11.84 0.88 0.28
CA VAL A 4 -10.42 0.56 0.32
C VAL A 4 -9.69 1.37 -0.76
N LEU A 5 -8.72 2.17 -0.35
CA LEU A 5 -7.73 2.75 -1.26
C LEU A 5 -6.50 1.84 -1.30
N TRP A 6 -6.25 1.26 -2.45
CA TRP A 6 -5.03 0.53 -2.74
C TRP A 6 -4.00 1.46 -3.36
N TYR A 7 -2.84 1.57 -2.74
CA TYR A 7 -1.71 2.32 -3.24
C TYR A 7 -0.59 1.36 -3.66
N GLY A 8 -0.42 1.19 -4.97
CA GLY A 8 0.52 0.22 -5.54
C GLY A 8 0.39 0.09 -7.05
N ASP A 9 1.22 -0.77 -7.65
CA ASP A 9 1.13 -1.09 -9.07
C ASP A 9 -0.17 -1.84 -9.38
N ALA A 10 -0.88 -1.41 -10.42
CA ALA A 10 -2.08 -2.09 -10.91
C ALA A 10 -2.13 -2.17 -12.45
N CYS A 11 -1.63 -1.16 -13.14
CA CYS A 11 -1.65 -1.09 -14.61
C CYS A 11 -0.29 -1.41 -15.25
N SER A 12 0.74 -1.65 -14.44
CA SER A 12 2.09 -2.00 -14.88
C SER A 12 2.26 -3.53 -14.91
N ASN A 13 3.11 -4.04 -15.79
CA ASN A 13 3.42 -5.48 -15.84
C ASN A 13 4.52 -5.82 -14.84
N THR A 14 4.19 -5.82 -13.56
CA THR A 14 5.12 -6.08 -12.44
C THR A 14 4.64 -7.23 -11.57
N GLY A 15 5.54 -7.76 -10.72
CA GLY A 15 5.18 -8.73 -9.67
C GLY A 15 4.15 -8.13 -8.70
N PHE A 16 4.32 -6.87 -8.31
CA PHE A 16 3.36 -6.18 -7.44
C PHE A 16 1.98 -6.05 -8.07
N ALA A 17 1.88 -5.79 -9.38
CA ALA A 17 0.58 -5.74 -10.05
C ALA A 17 -0.15 -7.10 -10.01
N ARG A 18 0.57 -8.23 -10.12
CA ARG A 18 -0.02 -9.56 -9.98
C ARG A 18 -0.61 -9.79 -8.59
N VAL A 19 0.13 -9.41 -7.54
CA VAL A 19 -0.35 -9.47 -6.15
C VAL A 19 -1.56 -8.55 -5.97
N THR A 20 -1.48 -7.32 -6.48
CA THR A 20 -2.60 -6.35 -6.46
C THR A 20 -3.87 -6.99 -7.04
N HIS A 21 -3.79 -7.57 -8.23
CA HIS A 21 -4.95 -8.18 -8.87
C HIS A 21 -5.48 -9.38 -8.10
N SER A 22 -4.60 -10.24 -7.57
CA SER A 22 -5.00 -11.39 -6.76
C SER A 22 -5.82 -10.95 -5.54
N VAL A 23 -5.31 -9.99 -4.78
CA VAL A 23 -5.97 -9.49 -3.57
C VAL A 23 -7.24 -8.71 -3.89
N LEU A 24 -7.19 -7.78 -4.85
CA LEU A 24 -8.34 -6.94 -5.18
C LEU A 24 -9.50 -7.72 -5.83
N ASN A 25 -9.22 -8.82 -6.53
CA ASN A 25 -10.27 -9.69 -7.04
C ASN A 25 -11.10 -10.34 -5.93
N SER A 26 -10.51 -10.60 -4.78
CA SER A 26 -11.24 -11.11 -3.60
C SER A 26 -11.95 -9.97 -2.84
N LEU A 27 -11.30 -8.82 -2.70
CA LEU A 27 -11.87 -7.70 -1.92
C LEU A 27 -13.05 -7.00 -2.61
N LYS A 28 -13.05 -6.91 -3.94
CA LYS A 28 -14.11 -6.21 -4.70
C LYS A 28 -15.50 -6.78 -4.53
N GLU A 29 -15.63 -8.05 -4.12
CA GLU A 29 -16.92 -8.70 -3.90
C GLU A 29 -17.64 -8.15 -2.65
N SER A 30 -16.90 -7.58 -1.70
CA SER A 30 -17.44 -7.12 -0.41
C SER A 30 -17.10 -5.68 -0.05
N HIS A 31 -16.22 -5.04 -0.82
CA HIS A 31 -15.71 -3.69 -0.57
C HIS A 31 -15.70 -2.82 -1.82
N GLU A 32 -15.82 -1.51 -1.64
CA GLU A 32 -15.59 -0.53 -2.70
C GLU A 32 -14.07 -0.35 -2.87
N ILE A 33 -13.56 -0.58 -4.08
CA ILE A 33 -12.13 -0.50 -4.38
C ILE A 33 -11.82 0.74 -5.20
N VAL A 34 -10.85 1.50 -4.73
CA VAL A 34 -10.19 2.58 -5.46
C VAL A 34 -8.69 2.32 -5.47
N VAL A 35 -8.04 2.54 -6.59
CA VAL A 35 -6.60 2.33 -6.74
C VAL A 35 -5.90 3.64 -7.07
N MET A 36 -4.79 3.91 -6.41
CA MET A 36 -3.77 4.86 -6.85
C MET A 36 -2.66 4.05 -7.52
N GLY A 37 -2.66 4.04 -8.85
CA GLY A 37 -1.78 3.19 -9.66
C GLY A 37 -0.39 3.78 -9.79
N ILE A 38 0.59 3.23 -9.07
CA ILE A 38 2.01 3.58 -9.21
C ILE A 38 2.45 3.25 -10.65
N ASN A 39 3.33 4.05 -11.22
CA ASN A 39 3.81 3.96 -12.62
C ASN A 39 2.70 4.06 -13.69
N TYR A 40 1.47 4.33 -13.32
CA TYR A 40 0.37 4.45 -14.26
C TYR A 40 0.20 5.90 -14.74
N THR A 41 0.04 6.07 -16.04
CA THR A 41 -0.02 7.37 -16.72
C THR A 41 -1.44 7.81 -17.08
N GLY A 42 -2.40 6.90 -17.02
CA GLY A 42 -3.80 7.17 -17.37
C GLY A 42 -4.27 6.52 -18.67
N ASP A 43 -3.48 5.59 -19.22
CA ASP A 43 -3.86 4.84 -20.42
C ASP A 43 -5.14 4.01 -20.17
N PRO A 44 -5.94 3.70 -21.23
CA PRO A 44 -7.12 2.87 -21.08
C PRO A 44 -6.82 1.50 -20.46
N HIS A 45 -7.67 1.03 -19.55
CA HIS A 45 -7.56 -0.27 -18.92
C HIS A 45 -8.94 -0.93 -18.74
N ASN A 46 -8.96 -2.25 -18.53
CA ASN A 46 -10.19 -3.03 -18.33
C ASN A 46 -10.37 -3.50 -16.88
N LEU A 47 -9.75 -2.82 -15.91
CA LEU A 47 -9.88 -3.18 -14.51
C LEU A 47 -11.27 -2.81 -13.98
N PRO A 48 -11.88 -3.67 -13.11
CA PRO A 48 -13.26 -3.49 -12.67
C PRO A 48 -13.42 -2.46 -11.54
N TYR A 49 -12.40 -1.71 -11.23
CA TYR A 49 -12.37 -0.68 -10.18
C TYR A 49 -11.73 0.60 -10.70
N LYS A 50 -12.00 1.69 -10.00
CA LYS A 50 -11.48 3.01 -10.34
C LYS A 50 -9.97 3.08 -10.08
N VAL A 51 -9.21 3.52 -11.08
CA VAL A 51 -7.76 3.71 -10.96
C VAL A 51 -7.39 5.16 -11.25
N TYR A 52 -6.73 5.79 -10.30
CA TYR A 52 -6.11 7.09 -10.46
C TYR A 52 -4.67 6.94 -10.93
N PRO A 53 -4.24 7.64 -11.98
CA PRO A 53 -2.85 7.63 -12.39
C PRO A 53 -1.99 8.37 -11.36
N ALA A 54 -0.91 7.71 -10.91
CA ALA A 54 0.11 8.36 -10.10
C ALA A 54 0.89 9.39 -10.92
N CYS A 55 1.19 9.05 -12.16
CA CYS A 55 2.03 9.85 -13.06
C CYS A 55 1.26 10.29 -14.32
N PRO A 56 0.27 11.20 -14.20
CA PRO A 56 -0.43 11.70 -15.39
C PRO A 56 0.54 12.40 -16.35
N ALA A 57 0.12 12.57 -17.59
CA ALA A 57 0.92 13.22 -18.62
C ALA A 57 1.53 14.55 -18.13
N GLY A 58 2.84 14.71 -18.31
CA GLY A 58 3.58 15.88 -17.84
C GLY A 58 4.10 15.80 -16.40
N SER A 59 3.79 14.74 -15.65
CA SER A 59 4.35 14.50 -14.32
C SER A 59 5.56 13.57 -14.40
N ASN A 60 6.55 13.79 -13.52
CA ASN A 60 7.68 12.88 -13.29
C ASN A 60 7.54 12.09 -11.98
N ASP A 61 6.43 12.29 -11.25
CA ASP A 61 6.16 11.62 -9.97
C ASP A 61 5.52 10.26 -10.22
N ARG A 62 6.33 9.24 -10.46
CA ARG A 62 5.88 7.87 -10.73
C ARG A 62 5.10 7.24 -9.58
N PHE A 63 5.36 7.69 -8.36
CA PHE A 63 4.69 7.20 -7.15
C PHE A 63 3.43 8.00 -6.82
N GLY A 64 3.22 9.16 -7.44
CA GLY A 64 2.06 10.00 -7.20
C GLY A 64 2.01 10.60 -5.79
N ILE A 65 3.17 10.76 -5.17
CA ILE A 65 3.28 11.29 -3.80
C ILE A 65 2.64 12.68 -3.70
N GLY A 66 2.82 13.52 -4.71
CA GLY A 66 2.22 14.86 -4.76
C GLY A 66 0.69 14.87 -4.91
N ARG A 67 0.12 13.82 -5.52
CA ARG A 67 -1.34 13.69 -5.76
C ARG A 67 -2.09 12.97 -4.66
N LEU A 68 -1.40 12.16 -3.89
CA LEU A 68 -2.01 11.27 -2.92
C LEU A 68 -2.90 12.00 -1.88
N PRO A 69 -2.53 13.17 -1.34
CA PRO A 69 -3.40 13.93 -0.43
C PRO A 69 -4.73 14.33 -1.07
N GLU A 70 -4.73 14.73 -2.34
CA GLU A 70 -5.95 15.06 -3.08
C GLU A 70 -6.86 13.84 -3.18
N ILE A 71 -6.31 12.68 -3.54
CA ILE A 71 -7.06 11.44 -3.69
C ILE A 71 -7.60 10.96 -2.35
N LEU A 72 -6.80 10.99 -1.29
CA LEU A 72 -7.23 10.65 0.07
C LEU A 72 -8.40 11.53 0.55
N ASN A 73 -8.29 12.84 0.35
CA ASN A 73 -9.36 13.78 0.72
C ASN A 73 -10.64 13.60 -0.13
N LYS A 74 -10.49 13.27 -1.41
CA LYS A 74 -11.62 13.05 -2.32
C LYS A 74 -12.34 11.76 -2.03
N GLU A 75 -11.61 10.67 -1.89
CA GLU A 75 -12.17 9.33 -1.73
C GLU A 75 -12.55 9.00 -0.29
N LYS A 76 -11.89 9.60 0.70
CA LYS A 76 -12.11 9.37 2.14
C LYS A 76 -12.23 7.88 2.47
N PRO A 77 -11.17 7.09 2.18
CA PRO A 77 -11.22 5.65 2.38
C PRO A 77 -11.32 5.30 3.87
N ASP A 78 -11.95 4.16 4.17
CA ASP A 78 -11.92 3.56 5.51
C ASP A 78 -10.59 2.85 5.77
N VAL A 79 -9.99 2.31 4.70
CA VAL A 79 -8.74 1.56 4.75
C VAL A 79 -7.82 2.00 3.61
N VAL A 80 -6.56 2.23 3.92
CA VAL A 80 -5.49 2.42 2.93
C VAL A 80 -4.52 1.26 3.02
N ILE A 81 -4.33 0.56 1.89
CA ILE A 81 -3.36 -0.53 1.77
C ILE A 81 -2.24 -0.06 0.85
N CYS A 82 -1.01 -0.03 1.36
CA CYS A 82 0.18 0.31 0.59
C CYS A 82 0.97 -0.97 0.28
N LEU A 83 0.95 -1.41 -0.97
CA LEU A 83 1.77 -2.52 -1.45
C LEU A 83 2.99 -1.98 -2.19
N ASN A 84 4.14 -2.05 -1.57
CA ASN A 84 5.43 -1.69 -2.18
C ASN A 84 6.60 -2.12 -1.29
N ASP A 85 7.83 -1.84 -1.74
CA ASP A 85 9.02 -1.97 -0.91
C ASP A 85 8.91 -1.12 0.36
N ILE A 86 9.50 -1.60 1.44
CA ILE A 86 9.39 -0.96 2.78
C ILE A 86 9.81 0.51 2.80
N TRP A 87 10.77 0.89 1.96
CA TRP A 87 11.21 2.29 1.90
C TRP A 87 10.16 3.23 1.29
N ILE A 88 9.33 2.75 0.33
CA ILE A 88 8.17 3.49 -0.20
C ILE A 88 7.07 3.54 0.87
N VAL A 89 6.81 2.44 1.56
CA VAL A 89 5.83 2.40 2.67
C VAL A 89 6.20 3.42 3.74
N ASN A 90 7.49 3.50 4.10
CA ASN A 90 7.98 4.49 5.06
C ASN A 90 7.79 5.93 4.55
N GLN A 91 8.10 6.21 3.27
CA GLN A 91 7.86 7.53 2.68
C GLN A 91 6.39 7.92 2.70
N PHE A 92 5.49 6.97 2.38
CA PHE A 92 4.06 7.19 2.52
C PHE A 92 3.71 7.57 3.96
N TRP A 93 4.14 6.77 4.92
CA TRP A 93 3.83 6.99 6.32
C TRP A 93 4.34 8.35 6.82
N GLU A 94 5.59 8.67 6.59
CA GLU A 94 6.21 9.93 7.02
C GLU A 94 5.49 11.17 6.49
N ARG A 95 5.00 11.09 5.26
CA ARG A 95 4.33 12.22 4.60
C ARG A 95 2.85 12.33 4.93
N PHE A 96 2.17 11.22 5.21
CA PHE A 96 0.71 11.18 5.24
C PHE A 96 0.11 10.64 6.55
N GLN A 97 0.92 10.31 7.56
CA GLN A 97 0.40 9.87 8.87
C GLN A 97 -0.58 10.88 9.48
N PHE A 98 -0.36 12.17 9.29
CA PHE A 98 -1.26 13.21 9.79
C PHE A 98 -2.65 13.17 9.12
N LEU A 99 -2.74 12.72 7.88
CA LEU A 99 -4.02 12.53 7.19
C LEU A 99 -4.78 11.32 7.74
N LYS A 100 -4.08 10.29 8.25
CA LYS A 100 -4.71 9.15 8.91
C LYS A 100 -5.58 9.61 10.07
N ASP A 101 -5.06 10.49 10.91
CA ASP A 101 -5.78 10.98 12.09
C ASP A 101 -6.96 11.88 11.70
N SER A 102 -6.80 12.73 10.69
CA SER A 102 -7.84 13.65 10.23
C SER A 102 -8.94 12.95 9.42
N LEU A 103 -8.60 11.99 8.59
CA LEU A 103 -9.53 11.23 7.74
C LEU A 103 -10.01 9.92 8.39
N LYS A 104 -9.36 9.49 9.50
CA LYS A 104 -9.72 8.31 10.31
C LYS A 104 -9.64 6.96 9.57
N PHE A 105 -8.77 6.82 8.58
CA PHE A 105 -8.58 5.54 7.90
C PHE A 105 -7.65 4.61 8.69
N LYS A 106 -7.79 3.30 8.47
CA LYS A 106 -6.81 2.29 8.89
C LYS A 106 -5.71 2.17 7.84
N PHE A 107 -4.45 2.06 8.30
CA PHE A 107 -3.30 1.90 7.41
C PHE A 107 -2.72 0.50 7.50
N ILE A 108 -2.64 -0.16 6.33
CA ILE A 108 -2.07 -1.49 6.17
C ILE A 108 -0.86 -1.38 5.26
N ALA A 109 0.30 -1.79 5.77
CA ALA A 109 1.52 -1.90 4.99
C ALA A 109 1.68 -3.33 4.48
N TYR A 110 1.81 -3.53 3.17
CA TYR A 110 2.06 -4.82 2.56
C TYR A 110 3.38 -4.76 1.78
N PHE A 111 4.38 -5.53 2.20
CA PHE A 111 5.73 -5.39 1.66
C PHE A 111 6.51 -6.71 1.67
N PRO A 112 7.40 -6.91 0.68
CA PRO A 112 8.31 -8.04 0.66
C PRO A 112 9.39 -7.87 1.75
N VAL A 113 9.89 -9.01 2.24
CA VAL A 113 11.07 -9.09 3.08
C VAL A 113 12.08 -9.94 2.30
N ASP A 114 12.90 -9.29 1.52
CA ASP A 114 13.82 -9.89 0.55
C ASP A 114 15.28 -9.90 1.01
N SER A 115 15.56 -9.32 2.18
CA SER A 115 16.89 -9.26 2.78
C SER A 115 16.99 -10.03 4.09
N GLU A 116 18.15 -10.60 4.36
CA GLU A 116 18.43 -11.22 5.66
C GLU A 116 18.72 -10.19 6.76
N SER A 117 19.16 -9.01 6.36
CA SER A 117 19.49 -7.93 7.27
C SER A 117 18.57 -6.74 7.04
N TYR A 118 17.84 -6.36 8.06
CA TYR A 118 17.10 -5.10 8.09
C TYR A 118 17.78 -4.11 9.02
N TYR A 119 18.05 -2.93 8.52
CA TYR A 119 18.46 -1.85 9.41
C TYR A 119 17.30 -1.47 10.32
N PRO A 120 17.54 -1.23 11.62
CA PRO A 120 16.48 -0.83 12.56
C PRO A 120 15.62 0.31 12.04
N ASP A 121 16.21 1.25 11.31
CA ASP A 121 15.50 2.37 10.69
C ASP A 121 14.46 1.95 9.63
N MET A 122 14.61 0.81 8.99
CA MET A 122 13.62 0.34 8.02
C MET A 122 12.29 -0.06 8.69
N LEU A 123 12.34 -0.44 9.96
CA LEU A 123 11.19 -0.89 10.73
C LEU A 123 10.67 0.17 11.72
N ARG A 124 11.23 1.39 11.71
CA ARG A 124 10.93 2.45 12.69
C ARG A 124 9.45 2.81 12.80
N HIS A 125 8.69 2.62 11.73
CA HIS A 125 7.27 2.99 11.68
C HIS A 125 6.31 1.82 11.88
N ILE A 126 6.78 0.57 11.90
CA ILE A 126 5.93 -0.62 11.92
C ILE A 126 4.96 -0.63 13.12
N LYS A 127 5.37 -0.12 14.27
CA LYS A 127 4.57 -0.03 15.49
C LYS A 127 3.39 0.97 15.38
N HIS A 128 3.41 1.84 14.38
CA HIS A 128 2.37 2.86 14.17
C HIS A 128 1.33 2.44 13.13
N TRP A 129 1.60 1.39 12.35
CA TRP A 129 0.66 0.85 11.38
C TRP A 129 -0.43 0.03 12.07
N ASP A 130 -1.61 0.00 11.48
CA ASP A 130 -2.69 -0.85 12.01
C ASP A 130 -2.42 -2.32 11.73
N LEU A 131 -1.77 -2.64 10.59
CA LEU A 131 -1.35 -3.99 10.22
C LEU A 131 -0.15 -3.93 9.26
N GLY A 132 0.81 -4.82 9.48
CA GLY A 132 1.86 -5.17 8.52
C GLY A 132 1.55 -6.51 7.87
N ILE A 133 1.69 -6.61 6.55
CA ILE A 133 1.52 -7.86 5.81
C ILE A 133 2.83 -8.18 5.09
N THR A 134 3.25 -9.42 5.13
CA THR A 134 4.36 -9.93 4.35
C THR A 134 4.00 -11.24 3.64
N PHE A 135 4.84 -11.68 2.70
CA PHE A 135 4.50 -12.77 1.80
C PHE A 135 4.74 -14.17 2.38
N THR A 136 5.60 -14.31 3.39
CA THR A 136 5.98 -15.63 3.92
C THR A 136 6.11 -15.64 5.43
N VAL A 137 5.92 -16.81 6.04
CA VAL A 137 6.12 -17.02 7.49
C VAL A 137 7.55 -16.68 7.90
N PRO A 138 8.61 -17.14 7.20
CA PRO A 138 9.99 -16.74 7.54
C PRO A 138 10.21 -15.23 7.51
N SER A 139 9.53 -14.52 6.62
CA SER A 139 9.58 -13.06 6.58
C SER A 139 8.99 -12.42 7.83
N ALA A 140 7.82 -12.91 8.27
CA ALA A 140 7.19 -12.42 9.50
C ALA A 140 8.05 -12.72 10.74
N GLU A 141 8.60 -13.94 10.85
CA GLU A 141 9.51 -14.32 11.93
C GLU A 141 10.76 -13.41 11.96
N ARG A 142 11.28 -13.06 10.80
CA ARG A 142 12.41 -12.14 10.67
C ARG A 142 12.04 -10.74 11.19
N LEU A 143 10.90 -10.20 10.79
CA LEU A 143 10.42 -8.90 11.27
C LEU A 143 10.26 -8.90 12.80
N MET A 144 9.76 -9.97 13.39
CA MET A 144 9.66 -10.09 14.85
C MET A 144 11.01 -10.05 15.56
N LYS A 145 12.06 -10.66 14.98
CA LYS A 145 13.43 -10.56 15.52
C LYS A 145 13.95 -9.12 15.58
N TYR A 146 13.46 -8.25 14.71
CA TYR A 146 13.81 -6.83 14.68
C TYR A 146 12.81 -5.93 15.44
N GLY A 147 11.97 -6.53 16.28
CA GLY A 147 11.07 -5.81 17.20
C GLY A 147 9.69 -5.47 16.65
N ALA A 148 9.28 -6.12 15.54
CA ALA A 148 7.89 -6.01 15.10
C ALA A 148 6.95 -6.73 16.07
N ASP A 149 5.81 -6.10 16.38
CA ASP A 149 4.80 -6.67 17.26
C ASP A 149 3.98 -7.74 16.52
N ALA A 150 4.08 -8.99 16.97
CA ALA A 150 3.43 -10.15 16.34
C ALA A 150 1.91 -9.99 16.12
N PRO A 151 1.12 -9.42 17.04
CA PRO A 151 -0.31 -9.19 16.83
C PRO A 151 -0.64 -8.26 15.67
N ARG A 152 0.33 -7.50 15.19
CA ARG A 152 0.17 -6.56 14.06
C ARG A 152 0.81 -7.04 12.78
N LEU A 153 1.21 -8.31 12.69
CA LEU A 153 1.76 -8.93 11.51
C LEU A 153 0.82 -10.01 10.97
N ALA A 154 0.68 -10.05 9.66
CA ALA A 154 -0.01 -11.10 8.93
C ALA A 154 0.85 -11.62 7.78
N VAL A 155 0.57 -12.83 7.34
CA VAL A 155 1.19 -13.45 6.17
C VAL A 155 0.11 -13.65 5.11
N LEU A 156 0.35 -13.08 3.93
CA LEU A 156 -0.50 -13.26 2.76
C LEU A 156 0.41 -13.54 1.56
N PRO A 157 0.52 -14.83 1.13
CA PRO A 157 1.39 -15.23 0.03
C PRO A 157 0.88 -14.78 -1.35
#